data_4f54eb3d7a3bc9b67c2aa96d35e879ad
#
_entry.id   4f54eb3d7a3bc9b67c2aa96d35e879ad
#
_cell.length_a   1.000
_cell.length_b   1.000
_cell.length_c   1.000
_cell.angle_alpha   90.00
_cell.angle_beta   90.00
_cell.angle_gamma   90.00
#
_symmetry.space_group_name_H-M   'P 1'
#
loop_
_entity.id
_entity.type
_entity.pdbx_description
1 polymer ?
#
loop_
_entity_poly.entity_id
_entity_poly.type
_entity_poly.pdbx_seq_one_letter_code
_entity_poly.pdbx_strand_id
1 'polypeptide(L)'
;MEKESLYILKLDTQGSKVKFPNADTPAKLGEYTYTAQRMAGTPTLTATLNYPSCLDELWTGEEFVEFRGEKYYIDQVPTSSKDNKSIMYKHELQFVSERIVLENVYFMDVVTAGEDTYHSNSTSVKFMGDINEFVGRLNASMAKSGIGYSVVIDEDITSESKLCFS
;
A
#
# COMPACT_ATOMS: atom_id res chain seq x y z
N MET A 1 -14.33 5.38 -22.82
CA MET A 1 -14.15 5.33 -21.36
C MET A 1 -13.40 6.60 -20.98
N GLU A 2 -14.07 7.54 -20.30
CA GLU A 2 -13.36 8.71 -19.78
C GLU A 2 -12.34 8.24 -18.74
N LYS A 3 -11.07 8.65 -18.89
CA LYS A 3 -10.07 8.41 -17.88
C LYS A 3 -10.43 9.21 -16.64
N GLU A 4 -10.57 8.54 -15.51
CA GLU A 4 -10.81 9.17 -14.23
C GLU A 4 -9.70 10.20 -13.93
N SER A 5 -10.10 11.40 -13.52
CA SER A 5 -9.16 12.45 -13.16
C SER A 5 -8.62 12.19 -11.76
N LEU A 6 -7.37 11.79 -11.67
CA LEU A 6 -6.69 11.52 -10.40
C LEU A 6 -6.01 12.79 -9.87
N TYR A 7 -6.25 13.11 -8.61
CA TYR A 7 -5.57 14.18 -7.88
C TYR A 7 -4.64 13.61 -6.84
N ILE A 8 -3.52 14.27 -6.63
CA ILE A 8 -2.63 13.95 -5.52
C ILE A 8 -3.25 14.53 -4.25
N LEU A 9 -3.30 13.72 -3.21
CA LEU A 9 -3.88 14.01 -1.92
C LEU A 9 -2.83 13.87 -0.82
N LYS A 10 -3.05 14.54 0.29
CA LYS A 10 -2.34 14.33 1.56
C LYS A 10 -3.33 14.38 2.72
N LEU A 11 -2.93 13.91 3.87
CA LEU A 11 -3.71 14.10 5.10
C LEU A 11 -3.28 15.40 5.77
N ASP A 12 -4.24 16.16 6.28
CA ASP A 12 -3.96 17.30 7.15
C ASP A 12 -3.69 16.84 8.59
N THR A 13 -3.41 17.78 9.48
CA THR A 13 -3.14 17.51 10.90
C THR A 13 -4.33 16.89 11.65
N GLN A 14 -5.52 16.92 11.08
CA GLN A 14 -6.74 16.33 11.62
C GLN A 14 -7.08 14.98 10.95
N GLY A 15 -6.24 14.51 10.01
CA GLY A 15 -6.46 13.29 9.26
C GLY A 15 -7.46 13.42 8.11
N SER A 16 -7.85 14.64 7.73
CA SER A 16 -8.75 14.87 6.61
C SER A 16 -7.96 14.91 5.29
N LYS A 17 -8.58 14.38 4.22
CA LYS A 17 -7.97 14.39 2.89
C LYS A 17 -8.02 15.78 2.30
N VAL A 18 -6.86 16.32 1.97
CA VAL A 18 -6.71 17.60 1.29
C VAL A 18 -5.93 17.43 0.00
N LYS A 19 -6.22 18.28 -0.99
CA LYS A 19 -5.52 18.25 -2.28
C LYS A 19 -4.11 18.82 -2.14
N PHE A 20 -3.14 18.11 -2.69
CA PHE A 20 -1.73 18.53 -2.75
C PHE A 20 -1.47 19.38 -4.01
N PRO A 21 -0.64 20.42 -3.98
CA PRO A 21 -0.04 21.03 -2.79
C PRO A 21 -1.04 21.87 -1.97
N ASN A 22 -2.12 22.31 -2.58
CA ASN A 22 -3.21 23.07 -1.95
C ASN A 22 -4.53 22.93 -2.74
N ALA A 23 -5.62 23.45 -2.18
CA ALA A 23 -6.95 23.34 -2.76
C ALA A 23 -7.16 24.21 -4.01
N ASP A 24 -6.48 25.36 -4.10
CA ASP A 24 -6.68 26.34 -5.17
C ASP A 24 -6.01 25.89 -6.47
N THR A 25 -4.84 25.27 -6.36
CA THR A 25 -4.05 24.76 -7.48
C THR A 25 -3.67 23.30 -7.24
N PRO A 26 -4.63 22.37 -7.29
CA PRO A 26 -4.34 20.97 -6.97
C PRO A 26 -3.53 20.31 -8.07
N ALA A 27 -2.58 19.47 -7.66
CA ALA A 27 -1.81 18.65 -8.58
C ALA A 27 -2.70 17.52 -9.12
N LYS A 28 -3.00 17.63 -10.41
CA LYS A 28 -3.77 16.62 -11.15
C LYS A 28 -2.83 15.80 -12.01
N LEU A 29 -2.92 14.48 -11.92
CA LEU A 29 -2.14 13.60 -12.77
C LEU A 29 -2.58 13.74 -14.23
N GLY A 30 -1.60 13.78 -15.13
CA GLY A 30 -1.81 13.74 -16.57
C GLY A 30 -2.11 12.31 -17.03
N GLU A 31 -1.19 11.78 -17.82
CA GLU A 31 -1.24 10.36 -18.21
C GLU A 31 -0.69 9.48 -17.09
N TYR A 32 -1.39 8.38 -16.80
CA TYR A 32 -0.94 7.41 -15.83
C TYR A 32 -1.05 6.00 -16.39
N THR A 33 -0.17 5.12 -15.91
CA THR A 33 -0.15 3.70 -16.23
C THR A 33 -0.29 2.88 -14.94
N TYR A 34 -1.26 1.99 -14.95
CA TYR A 34 -1.47 1.04 -13.86
C TYR A 34 -0.86 -0.30 -14.22
N THR A 35 -0.02 -0.82 -13.34
CA THR A 35 0.59 -2.14 -13.48
C THR A 35 0.20 -3.01 -12.30
N ALA A 36 -0.48 -4.13 -12.59
CA ALA A 36 -0.80 -5.15 -11.59
C ALA A 36 -0.08 -6.44 -11.98
N GLN A 37 0.69 -6.99 -11.08
CA GLN A 37 1.28 -8.32 -11.25
C GLN A 37 0.32 -9.38 -10.71
N ARG A 38 0.07 -10.42 -11.52
CA ARG A 38 -0.97 -11.43 -11.19
C ARG A 38 -0.62 -12.34 -10.02
N MET A 39 0.64 -12.50 -9.65
CA MET A 39 1.04 -13.59 -8.74
C MET A 39 1.89 -13.20 -7.54
N ALA A 40 2.51 -12.07 -7.43
CA ALA A 40 3.33 -11.73 -6.26
C ALA A 40 3.95 -10.31 -6.34
N GLY A 41 3.24 -9.34 -6.80
CA GLY A 41 3.77 -7.98 -6.82
C GLY A 41 2.74 -6.98 -6.35
N THR A 42 3.20 -6.01 -5.61
CA THR A 42 2.36 -4.89 -5.22
C THR A 42 1.97 -4.08 -6.45
N PRO A 43 0.68 -3.77 -6.65
CA PRO A 43 0.25 -2.93 -7.76
C PRO A 43 0.91 -1.55 -7.70
N THR A 44 1.34 -1.06 -8.84
CA THR A 44 1.97 0.26 -8.98
C THR A 44 1.21 1.14 -9.96
N LEU A 45 1.30 2.44 -9.76
CA LEU A 45 0.76 3.44 -10.65
C LEU A 45 1.86 4.46 -10.95
N THR A 46 2.24 4.56 -12.23
CA THR A 46 3.23 5.53 -12.70
C THR A 46 2.54 6.66 -13.45
N ALA A 47 2.96 7.88 -13.23
CA ALA A 47 2.36 9.05 -13.83
C ALA A 47 3.37 10.16 -14.09
N THR A 48 3.03 11.07 -14.99
CA THR A 48 3.74 12.31 -15.17
C THR A 48 2.87 13.47 -14.70
N LEU A 49 3.43 14.33 -13.87
CA LEU A 49 2.81 15.57 -13.43
C LEU A 49 3.56 16.75 -14.06
N ASN A 50 2.83 17.62 -14.77
CA ASN A 50 3.34 18.93 -15.17
C ASN A 50 2.72 19.99 -14.27
N TYR A 51 3.57 20.75 -13.58
CA TYR A 51 3.12 21.72 -12.59
C TYR A 51 3.84 23.06 -12.75
N PRO A 52 3.17 24.22 -12.57
CA PRO A 52 3.76 25.54 -12.88
C PRO A 52 4.88 25.96 -11.92
N SER A 53 5.00 25.36 -10.75
CA SER A 53 6.06 25.63 -9.78
C SER A 53 6.82 24.37 -9.42
N CYS A 54 8.03 24.53 -8.90
CA CYS A 54 8.80 23.43 -8.31
C CYS A 54 8.11 22.94 -7.03
N LEU A 55 7.92 21.64 -6.90
CA LEU A 55 7.28 21.00 -5.75
C LEU A 55 8.28 20.25 -4.87
N ASP A 56 9.58 20.27 -5.20
CA ASP A 56 10.58 19.41 -4.58
C ASP A 56 10.65 19.53 -3.04
N GLU A 57 10.48 20.76 -2.52
CA GLU A 57 10.49 21.02 -1.09
C GLU A 57 9.14 20.74 -0.38
N LEU A 58 8.09 20.46 -1.13
CA LEU A 58 6.74 20.24 -0.58
C LEU A 58 6.40 18.76 -0.40
N TRP A 59 7.18 17.88 -1.04
CA TRP A 59 6.98 16.44 -0.90
C TRP A 59 7.40 15.96 0.49
N THR A 60 6.53 15.20 1.13
CA THR A 60 6.80 14.59 2.45
C THR A 60 6.97 13.06 2.37
N GLY A 61 6.55 12.45 1.27
CA GLY A 61 6.48 11.00 1.10
C GLY A 61 5.18 10.39 1.61
N GLU A 62 4.26 11.22 2.11
CA GLU A 62 2.95 10.79 2.60
C GLU A 62 1.83 11.08 1.60
N GLU A 63 2.17 11.66 0.45
CA GLU A 63 1.23 11.96 -0.61
C GLU A 63 0.75 10.67 -1.28
N PHE A 64 -0.54 10.66 -1.63
CA PHE A 64 -1.18 9.50 -2.22
C PHE A 64 -2.20 9.89 -3.28
N VAL A 65 -2.59 8.92 -4.07
CA VAL A 65 -3.75 8.98 -4.97
C VAL A 65 -4.73 7.89 -4.63
N GLU A 66 -6.01 8.14 -4.87
CA GLU A 66 -7.04 7.11 -4.75
C GLU A 66 -7.40 6.60 -6.14
N PHE A 67 -7.25 5.31 -6.36
CA PHE A 67 -7.55 4.67 -7.62
C PHE A 67 -8.23 3.33 -7.37
N ARG A 68 -9.40 3.14 -7.98
CA ARG A 68 -10.21 1.92 -7.83
C ARG A 68 -10.53 1.54 -6.38
N GLY A 69 -10.73 2.54 -5.52
CA GLY A 69 -11.06 2.31 -4.11
C GLY A 69 -9.89 1.99 -3.20
N GLU A 70 -8.66 2.03 -3.72
CA GLU A 70 -7.43 1.81 -2.97
C GLU A 70 -6.57 3.07 -2.95
N LYS A 71 -5.74 3.20 -1.90
CA LYS A 71 -4.74 4.25 -1.82
C LYS A 71 -3.41 3.76 -2.38
N TYR A 72 -2.77 4.63 -3.15
CA TYR A 72 -1.44 4.43 -3.70
C TYR A 72 -0.56 5.55 -3.19
N TYR A 73 0.40 5.21 -2.36
CA TYR A 73 1.34 6.17 -1.77
C TYR A 73 2.53 6.38 -2.69
N ILE A 74 3.12 7.56 -2.64
CA ILE A 74 4.33 7.86 -3.40
C ILE A 74 5.46 6.94 -2.91
N ASP A 75 6.11 6.27 -3.86
CA ASP A 75 7.17 5.30 -3.55
C ASP A 75 8.49 6.01 -3.23
N GLN A 76 8.82 7.01 -4.04
CA GLN A 76 10.02 7.83 -3.85
C GLN A 76 9.66 9.29 -4.04
N VAL A 77 10.24 10.14 -3.20
CA VAL A 77 10.09 11.59 -3.34
C VAL A 77 10.62 12.00 -4.71
N PRO A 78 9.77 12.54 -5.59
CA PRO A 78 10.17 12.87 -6.95
C PRO A 78 11.02 14.12 -7.00
N THR A 79 11.92 14.17 -7.96
CA THR A 79 12.65 15.40 -8.29
C THR A 79 12.04 16.03 -9.54
N SER A 80 11.99 17.35 -9.56
CA SER A 80 11.52 18.08 -10.72
C SER A 80 12.57 18.18 -11.80
N SER A 81 12.14 18.16 -13.05
CA SER A 81 12.93 18.54 -14.19
C SER A 81 12.26 19.67 -14.95
N LYS A 82 13.01 20.55 -15.53
CA LYS A 82 12.50 21.67 -16.33
C LYS A 82 13.33 21.84 -17.59
N ASP A 83 12.67 21.77 -18.73
CA ASP A 83 13.29 22.16 -19.99
C ASP A 83 13.32 23.70 -20.09
N ASN A 84 14.41 24.26 -20.64
CA ASN A 84 14.59 25.69 -20.85
C ASN A 84 13.48 26.35 -21.71
N LYS A 85 12.73 25.55 -22.47
CA LYS A 85 11.61 25.98 -23.29
C LYS A 85 10.26 25.84 -22.61
N SER A 86 10.18 25.15 -21.46
CA SER A 86 8.95 24.90 -20.75
C SER A 86 8.75 25.88 -19.60
N ILE A 87 7.53 26.34 -19.43
CA ILE A 87 7.11 27.11 -18.26
C ILE A 87 6.70 26.19 -17.09
N MET A 88 6.58 24.88 -17.36
CA MET A 88 6.15 23.88 -16.40
C MET A 88 7.33 23.04 -15.90
N TYR A 89 7.29 22.64 -14.65
CA TYR A 89 8.13 21.63 -14.08
C TYR A 89 7.49 20.24 -14.33
N LYS A 90 8.30 19.29 -14.76
CA LYS A 90 7.88 17.92 -14.96
C LYS A 90 8.35 17.08 -13.78
N HIS A 91 7.44 16.32 -13.19
CA HIS A 91 7.71 15.33 -12.16
C HIS A 91 7.33 13.95 -12.67
N GLU A 92 8.22 13.00 -12.52
CA GLU A 92 7.94 11.59 -12.77
C GLU A 92 7.60 10.93 -11.45
N LEU A 93 6.39 10.36 -11.37
CA LEU A 93 5.81 9.87 -10.14
C LEU A 93 5.60 8.38 -10.24
N GLN A 94 5.96 7.69 -9.18
CA GLN A 94 5.62 6.29 -8.96
C GLN A 94 4.90 6.16 -7.63
N PHE A 95 3.75 5.53 -7.67
CA PHE A 95 2.94 5.23 -6.49
C PHE A 95 2.81 3.73 -6.33
N VAL A 96 2.79 3.27 -5.09
CA VAL A 96 2.65 1.86 -4.70
C VAL A 96 1.37 1.70 -3.89
N SER A 97 0.65 0.62 -4.13
CA SER A 97 -0.56 0.32 -3.35
C SER A 97 -0.23 0.24 -1.87
N GLU A 98 -1.13 0.70 -1.02
CA GLU A 98 -1.03 0.55 0.44
C GLU A 98 -0.86 -0.91 0.89
N ARG A 99 -1.18 -1.87 0.02
CA ARG A 99 -0.95 -3.30 0.28
C ARG A 99 0.53 -3.69 0.40
N ILE A 100 1.47 -2.81 0.02
CA ILE A 100 2.91 -3.08 0.17
C ILE A 100 3.28 -3.42 1.62
N VAL A 101 2.52 -2.92 2.59
CA VAL A 101 2.73 -3.26 4.01
C VAL A 101 2.55 -4.76 4.28
N LEU A 102 1.76 -5.46 3.45
CA LEU A 102 1.56 -6.90 3.57
C LEU A 102 2.79 -7.72 3.16
N GLU A 103 3.69 -7.15 2.34
CA GLU A 103 4.96 -7.81 1.97
C GLU A 103 5.91 -7.97 3.16
N ASN A 104 5.69 -7.17 4.21
CA ASN A 104 6.48 -7.19 5.43
C ASN A 104 5.83 -8.01 6.56
N VAL A 105 4.76 -8.74 6.27
CA VAL A 105 4.13 -9.63 7.25
C VAL A 105 4.92 -10.92 7.36
N TYR A 106 5.55 -11.10 8.50
CA TYR A 106 6.16 -12.38 8.84
C TYR A 106 5.12 -13.26 9.53
N PHE A 107 4.84 -14.43 8.94
CA PHE A 107 4.02 -15.43 9.60
C PHE A 107 4.78 -15.97 10.81
N MET A 108 4.31 -15.66 12.00
CA MET A 108 4.96 -16.04 13.24
C MET A 108 4.28 -17.27 13.82
N ASP A 109 5.07 -18.27 14.16
CA ASP A 109 4.56 -19.37 14.96
C ASP A 109 4.44 -18.90 16.41
N VAL A 110 3.22 -18.95 16.94
CA VAL A 110 2.93 -18.58 18.32
C VAL A 110 2.94 -19.86 19.13
N VAL A 111 4.01 -20.08 19.86
CA VAL A 111 4.08 -21.18 20.84
C VAL A 111 3.63 -20.63 22.17
N THR A 112 2.51 -21.16 22.68
CA THR A 112 2.03 -20.85 24.03
C THR A 112 2.56 -21.93 24.98
N ALA A 113 3.47 -21.56 25.85
CA ALA A 113 3.97 -22.44 26.90
C ALA A 113 3.57 -21.83 28.25
N GLY A 114 2.48 -22.29 28.83
CA GLY A 114 1.93 -21.73 30.06
C GLY A 114 1.29 -20.34 29.85
N GLU A 115 1.59 -19.39 30.74
CA GLU A 115 1.13 -18.00 30.62
C GLU A 115 2.00 -17.15 29.67
N ASP A 116 3.16 -17.67 29.25
CA ASP A 116 4.08 -16.97 28.38
C ASP A 116 3.86 -17.36 26.91
N THR A 117 3.76 -16.34 26.06
CA THR A 117 3.66 -16.49 24.62
C THR A 117 5.01 -16.19 23.98
N TYR A 118 5.65 -17.21 23.42
CA TYR A 118 6.94 -17.07 22.73
C TYR A 118 6.73 -16.95 21.23
N HIS A 119 7.53 -16.13 20.57
CA HIS A 119 7.57 -16.00 19.13
C HIS A 119 8.79 -16.74 18.60
N SER A 120 8.56 -17.67 17.72
CA SER A 120 9.64 -18.32 16.98
C SER A 120 10.12 -17.38 15.88
N ASN A 121 11.40 -17.01 15.90
CA ASN A 121 12.09 -16.35 14.79
C ASN A 121 12.52 -17.32 13.70
N SER A 122 11.81 -18.46 13.57
CA SER A 122 12.11 -19.45 12.55
C SER A 122 11.82 -18.88 11.15
N THR A 123 12.76 -19.06 10.25
CA THR A 123 12.59 -18.69 8.82
C THR A 123 11.67 -19.66 8.08
N SER A 124 11.28 -20.76 8.70
CA SER A 124 10.31 -21.71 8.17
C SER A 124 9.26 -22.03 9.24
N VAL A 125 8.01 -21.80 8.89
CA VAL A 125 6.87 -22.11 9.76
C VAL A 125 6.19 -23.37 9.23
N LYS A 126 6.13 -24.40 10.07
CA LYS A 126 5.34 -25.59 9.79
C LYS A 126 3.93 -25.34 10.30
N PHE A 127 2.96 -25.52 9.44
CA PHE A 127 1.56 -25.39 9.82
C PHE A 127 0.81 -26.70 9.50
N MET A 128 0.01 -27.14 10.46
CA MET A 128 -0.97 -28.21 10.29
C MET A 128 -2.22 -27.83 11.05
N GLY A 129 -3.30 -27.57 10.35
CA GLY A 129 -4.58 -27.12 10.92
C GLY A 129 -5.62 -26.88 9.84
N ASP A 130 -6.76 -26.36 10.24
CA ASP A 130 -7.79 -25.93 9.30
C ASP A 130 -7.57 -24.49 8.82
N ILE A 131 -8.42 -24.06 7.87
CA ILE A 131 -8.30 -22.70 7.29
C ILE A 131 -8.56 -21.61 8.34
N ASN A 132 -9.44 -21.84 9.31
CA ASN A 132 -9.76 -20.87 10.34
C ASN A 132 -8.59 -20.65 11.28
N GLU A 133 -7.92 -21.75 11.67
CA GLU A 133 -6.70 -21.71 12.47
C GLU A 133 -5.57 -20.97 11.73
N PHE A 134 -5.42 -21.23 10.42
CA PHE A 134 -4.43 -20.53 9.59
C PHE A 134 -4.71 -19.04 9.54
N VAL A 135 -5.95 -18.64 9.21
CA VAL A 135 -6.33 -17.23 9.13
C VAL A 135 -6.25 -16.54 10.49
N GLY A 136 -6.60 -17.23 11.57
CA GLY A 136 -6.43 -16.72 12.93
C GLY A 136 -4.96 -16.40 13.25
N ARG A 137 -4.02 -17.30 12.92
CA ARG A 137 -2.58 -17.07 13.09
C ARG A 137 -2.05 -15.95 12.19
N LEU A 138 -2.52 -15.89 10.94
CA LEU A 138 -2.15 -14.82 10.02
C LEU A 138 -2.59 -13.46 10.55
N ASN A 139 -3.83 -13.34 11.01
CA ASN A 139 -4.35 -12.11 11.60
C ASN A 139 -3.59 -11.70 12.86
N ALA A 140 -3.24 -12.66 13.72
CA ALA A 140 -2.42 -12.40 14.90
C ALA A 140 -1.01 -11.90 14.52
N SER A 141 -0.42 -12.46 13.47
CA SER A 141 0.90 -12.03 12.94
C SER A 141 0.84 -10.63 12.37
N MET A 142 -0.22 -10.29 11.62
CA MET A 142 -0.45 -8.94 11.09
C MET A 142 -0.63 -7.92 12.21
N ALA A 143 -1.45 -8.21 13.22
CA ALA A 143 -1.66 -7.33 14.36
C ALA A 143 -0.37 -7.04 15.12
N LYS A 144 0.51 -8.05 15.29
CA LYS A 144 1.81 -7.86 15.93
C LYS A 144 2.78 -7.03 15.10
N SER A 145 2.71 -7.15 13.78
CA SER A 145 3.48 -6.32 12.85
C SER A 145 2.94 -4.88 12.76
N GLY A 146 1.92 -4.52 13.54
CA GLY A 146 1.31 -3.20 13.52
C GLY A 146 0.45 -2.94 12.28
N ILE A 147 0.07 -3.99 11.56
CA ILE A 147 -0.67 -3.88 10.31
C ILE A 147 -2.16 -3.88 10.62
N GLY A 148 -2.85 -2.81 10.21
CA GLY A 148 -4.28 -2.59 10.45
C GLY A 148 -5.24 -3.38 9.54
N TYR A 149 -4.74 -4.41 8.83
CA TYR A 149 -5.55 -5.28 7.99
C TYR A 149 -5.90 -6.58 8.69
N SER A 150 -7.02 -7.17 8.30
CA SER A 150 -7.40 -8.53 8.70
C SER A 150 -7.92 -9.30 7.48
N VAL A 151 -7.64 -10.59 7.47
CA VAL A 151 -8.21 -11.53 6.50
C VAL A 151 -9.48 -12.10 7.07
N VAL A 152 -10.53 -12.07 6.30
CA VAL A 152 -11.84 -12.66 6.64
C VAL A 152 -12.10 -13.79 5.65
N ILE A 153 -12.56 -14.92 6.18
CA ILE A 153 -12.98 -16.05 5.34
C ILE A 153 -14.43 -15.77 4.91
N ASP A 154 -14.68 -15.89 3.61
CA ASP A 154 -16.04 -15.82 3.07
C ASP A 154 -16.86 -16.99 3.64
N GLU A 155 -18.10 -16.72 4.06
CA GLU A 155 -19.00 -17.70 4.66
C GLU A 155 -19.28 -18.90 3.73
N ASP A 156 -19.14 -18.71 2.41
CA ASP A 156 -19.28 -19.77 1.42
C ASP A 156 -18.08 -20.72 1.34
N ILE A 157 -16.96 -20.38 2.01
CA ILE A 157 -15.76 -21.24 2.05
C ILE A 157 -15.76 -22.08 3.33
N THR A 158 -16.43 -23.21 3.29
CA THR A 158 -16.33 -24.24 4.32
C THR A 158 -15.32 -25.29 3.87
N SER A 159 -14.13 -25.32 4.47
CA SER A 159 -13.16 -26.39 4.21
C SER A 159 -12.96 -27.23 5.47
N GLU A 160 -13.38 -28.48 5.42
CA GLU A 160 -13.00 -29.49 6.41
C GLU A 160 -11.59 -30.04 6.17
N SER A 161 -10.94 -29.58 5.09
CA SER A 161 -9.62 -30.05 4.70
C SER A 161 -8.55 -29.47 5.60
N LYS A 162 -7.67 -30.30 6.12
CA LYS A 162 -6.49 -29.87 6.85
C LYS A 162 -5.45 -29.30 5.89
N LEU A 163 -4.97 -28.10 6.19
CA LEU A 163 -3.84 -27.51 5.51
C LEU A 163 -2.55 -27.98 6.16
N CYS A 164 -1.61 -28.41 5.35
CA CYS A 164 -0.26 -28.78 5.80
C CYS A 164 0.76 -28.20 4.84
N PHE A 165 1.65 -27.36 5.36
CA PHE A 165 2.80 -26.83 4.60
C PHE A 165 4.01 -26.64 5.51
N SER A 166 5.18 -26.68 4.92
CA SER A 166 6.47 -26.55 5.61
C SER A 166 7.43 -25.66 4.83
#